data_5daddf5105ceafa5c9548a9b831a1537
#
_entry.id   5daddf5105ceafa5c9548a9b831a1537
#
_cell.length_a   1.000
_cell.length_b   1.000
_cell.length_c   1.000
_cell.angle_alpha   90.00
_cell.angle_beta   90.00
_cell.angle_gamma   90.00
#
_symmetry.space_group_name_H-M   'P 1'
#
loop_
_entity.id
_entity.type
_entity.pdbx_description
1 polymer ?
#
loop_
_entity_poly.entity_id
_entity_poly.type
_entity_poly.pdbx_seq_one_letter_code
_entity_poly.pdbx_strand_id
1 'polypeptide(L)'
;MNKRPNIIIFNPDEMRADAMSHLGNPAAMTPHLDAFARQDAVSFENAFCQNPVCVPSRCSFFTGLYPHVHGHRTMTYMLHPGETDLFSSLKRAGYHIWMNQRNDLYACQFPGWLESHCDEFFVPEGTSATKPVHPELRSDPGSPYYYSHFEGELGLDRQGKCYTSDDECVDAAIERIRSWKEKEQPLCIFLGLLYPHVPYNVEEPYYSAIDRSKLPPRIRPEDCTGKSRMMELYRQYQNLGGLTESQWDELRAVYLGMCTKVDAQFQRLCAALKEAGMYDDSAIFVLSDHGDFAGDYGMAEKAQNCFEDCLTRVPLLIKPPKGVALDAGVTSSMAELVDFYATALDFAHVESPHDHFGRSLRPILADRTAAVREFVCCEGGRLPGETQCDEYHQPGGRIASPDDVYWPKKRAQFDDAAHAKATMLRTKDYKYISRIQGEDELYDLNCDPHETTNRIHDPALASVKTELQYNLMKWLQKTADIVPREYDQRMTPDMLWGIVRTSCPAGYEEDVKKKLHQGMSIGAAFAYCASLRHAK
;
A
#
# COMPACT_ATOMS: atom_id res chain seq x y z
N MET A 1 -15.50 29.60 2.16
CA MET A 1 -14.75 28.36 2.43
C MET A 1 -13.75 28.19 1.30
N ASN A 2 -12.49 27.88 1.59
CA ASN A 2 -11.54 27.56 0.52
C ASN A 2 -12.04 26.32 -0.21
N LYS A 3 -12.01 26.35 -1.55
CA LYS A 3 -12.36 25.20 -2.39
C LYS A 3 -11.42 24.04 -2.04
N ARG A 4 -11.99 22.84 -1.78
CA ARG A 4 -11.19 21.63 -1.55
C ARG A 4 -10.48 21.22 -2.84
N PRO A 5 -9.22 20.76 -2.80
CA PRO A 5 -8.49 20.28 -3.97
C PRO A 5 -9.05 18.96 -4.47
N ASN A 6 -8.82 18.64 -5.73
CA ASN A 6 -8.98 17.27 -6.21
C ASN A 6 -7.87 16.38 -5.61
N ILE A 7 -8.15 15.10 -5.45
CA ILE A 7 -7.18 14.09 -4.98
C ILE A 7 -6.98 13.06 -6.09
N ILE A 8 -5.77 12.99 -6.62
CA ILE A 8 -5.43 12.06 -7.71
C ILE A 8 -4.40 11.07 -7.17
N ILE A 9 -4.75 9.80 -7.16
CA ILE A 9 -3.93 8.71 -6.65
C ILE A 9 -3.58 7.81 -7.83
N PHE A 10 -2.30 7.80 -8.21
CA PHE A 10 -1.73 6.95 -9.24
C PHE A 10 -0.92 5.86 -8.55
N ASN A 11 -1.42 4.63 -8.58
CA ASN A 11 -0.90 3.51 -7.81
C ASN A 11 -0.49 2.33 -8.71
N PRO A 12 0.75 2.32 -9.26
CA PRO A 12 1.33 1.12 -9.85
C PRO A 12 1.52 0.03 -8.78
N ASP A 13 1.21 -1.22 -9.13
CA ASP A 13 1.39 -2.38 -8.26
C ASP A 13 2.81 -2.94 -8.40
N GLU A 14 3.49 -3.24 -7.27
CA GLU A 14 4.78 -3.94 -7.26
C GLU A 14 5.96 -3.12 -7.85
N MET A 15 5.90 -1.78 -7.78
CA MET A 15 6.98 -0.93 -8.30
C MET A 15 8.03 -0.63 -7.23
N ARG A 16 9.29 -0.94 -7.53
CA ARG A 16 10.45 -0.62 -6.69
C ARG A 16 10.75 0.87 -6.72
N ALA A 17 11.24 1.43 -5.61
CA ALA A 17 11.70 2.82 -5.58
C ALA A 17 12.86 3.06 -6.56
N ASP A 18 13.81 2.13 -6.65
CA ASP A 18 14.97 2.22 -7.55
C ASP A 18 14.64 1.96 -9.04
N ALA A 19 13.39 1.70 -9.38
CA ALA A 19 12.92 1.73 -10.76
C ALA A 19 12.71 3.16 -11.31
N MET A 20 12.85 4.19 -10.46
CA MET A 20 12.83 5.60 -10.88
C MET A 20 14.25 6.11 -11.13
N SER A 21 14.51 6.64 -12.34
CA SER A 21 15.87 7.03 -12.74
C SER A 21 16.48 8.15 -11.89
N HIS A 22 15.66 9.08 -11.37
CA HIS A 22 16.14 10.13 -10.47
C HIS A 22 16.58 9.63 -9.08
N LEU A 23 16.32 8.37 -8.73
CA LEU A 23 16.82 7.73 -7.51
C LEU A 23 18.10 6.92 -7.73
N GLY A 24 18.75 7.07 -8.88
CA GLY A 24 20.13 6.64 -9.10
C GLY A 24 20.32 5.35 -9.88
N ASN A 25 19.27 4.70 -10.38
CA ASN A 25 19.40 3.54 -11.25
C ASN A 25 19.74 3.97 -12.70
N PRO A 26 20.94 3.65 -13.21
CA PRO A 26 21.37 4.14 -14.53
C PRO A 26 20.67 3.47 -15.71
N ALA A 27 20.00 2.34 -15.49
CA ALA A 27 19.22 1.65 -16.52
C ALA A 27 17.74 2.05 -16.54
N ALA A 28 17.21 2.61 -15.45
CA ALA A 28 15.81 3.02 -15.37
C ALA A 28 15.51 4.19 -16.34
N MET A 29 14.33 4.17 -16.93
CA MET A 29 13.86 5.20 -17.87
C MET A 29 12.47 5.70 -17.44
N THR A 30 12.45 6.72 -16.57
CA THR A 30 11.22 7.33 -16.05
C THR A 30 11.23 8.86 -16.22
N PRO A 31 11.39 9.38 -17.45
CA PRO A 31 11.62 10.81 -17.66
C PRO A 31 10.49 11.72 -17.18
N HIS A 32 9.24 11.23 -17.18
CA HIS A 32 8.09 12.03 -16.74
C HIS A 32 7.99 12.10 -15.22
N LEU A 33 8.22 11.00 -14.51
CA LEU A 33 8.33 10.98 -13.04
C LEU A 33 9.53 11.81 -12.57
N ASP A 34 10.66 11.76 -13.31
CA ASP A 34 11.84 12.59 -13.02
C ASP A 34 11.56 14.08 -13.16
N ALA A 35 10.85 14.47 -14.22
CA ALA A 35 10.44 15.86 -14.43
C ALA A 35 9.44 16.30 -13.35
N PHE A 36 8.49 15.44 -13.00
CA PHE A 36 7.51 15.67 -11.95
C PHE A 36 8.18 15.87 -10.59
N ALA A 37 9.14 15.00 -10.21
CA ALA A 37 9.90 15.12 -8.98
C ALA A 37 10.71 16.43 -8.92
N ARG A 38 11.33 16.85 -10.04
CA ARG A 38 12.15 18.08 -10.07
C ARG A 38 11.37 19.37 -10.03
N GLN A 39 10.14 19.38 -10.54
CA GLN A 39 9.39 20.62 -10.83
C GLN A 39 8.14 20.79 -9.96
N ASP A 40 7.41 19.73 -9.75
CA ASP A 40 6.03 19.78 -9.27
C ASP A 40 5.80 19.02 -7.95
N ALA A 41 6.75 18.15 -7.53
CA ALA A 41 6.54 17.24 -6.40
C ALA A 41 7.78 17.11 -5.50
N VAL A 42 7.57 16.59 -4.29
CA VAL A 42 8.63 16.01 -3.48
C VAL A 42 8.63 14.50 -3.72
N SER A 43 9.78 13.94 -4.08
CA SER A 43 10.03 12.51 -4.20
C SER A 43 10.80 12.01 -2.97
N PHE A 44 10.27 10.99 -2.32
CA PHE A 44 10.87 10.40 -1.12
C PHE A 44 11.81 9.26 -1.50
N GLU A 45 13.10 9.42 -1.22
CA GLU A 45 14.09 8.36 -1.38
C GLU A 45 13.86 7.20 -0.39
N ASN A 46 13.32 7.51 0.79
CA ASN A 46 13.12 6.59 1.90
C ASN A 46 11.65 6.49 2.31
N ALA A 47 10.78 6.08 1.37
CA ALA A 47 9.40 5.74 1.65
C ALA A 47 9.21 4.22 1.73
N PHE A 48 8.44 3.74 2.72
CA PHE A 48 8.31 2.31 3.01
C PHE A 48 6.85 1.90 3.18
N CYS A 49 6.52 0.71 2.65
CA CYS A 49 5.24 0.05 2.88
C CYS A 49 5.20 -0.64 4.25
N GLN A 50 3.98 -0.95 4.72
CA GLN A 50 3.78 -1.59 6.02
C GLN A 50 3.67 -3.11 5.94
N ASN A 51 3.60 -3.65 4.72
CA ASN A 51 3.62 -5.08 4.43
C ASN A 51 4.09 -5.27 2.98
N PRO A 52 4.95 -6.27 2.68
CA PRO A 52 5.52 -6.45 1.32
C PRO A 52 4.58 -7.14 0.33
N VAL A 53 3.25 -7.11 0.54
CA VAL A 53 2.25 -7.63 -0.41
C VAL A 53 1.00 -6.74 -0.47
N CYS A 54 0.25 -6.82 -1.58
CA CYS A 54 -0.78 -5.87 -2.01
C CYS A 54 -1.87 -5.59 -0.96
N VAL A 55 -2.72 -6.58 -0.62
CA VAL A 55 -3.90 -6.37 0.23
C VAL A 55 -3.53 -5.79 1.60
N PRO A 56 -2.59 -6.37 2.38
CA PRO A 56 -2.21 -5.80 3.67
C PRO A 56 -1.63 -4.39 3.58
N SER A 57 -0.79 -4.12 2.57
CA SER A 57 -0.22 -2.80 2.36
C SER A 57 -1.31 -1.78 2.04
N ARG A 58 -2.22 -2.10 1.12
CA ARG A 58 -3.32 -1.21 0.72
C ARG A 58 -4.30 -0.96 1.84
N CYS A 59 -4.72 -1.99 2.59
CA CYS A 59 -5.51 -1.81 3.80
C CYS A 59 -4.82 -0.86 4.78
N SER A 60 -3.50 -0.99 4.96
CA SER A 60 -2.73 -0.14 5.86
C SER A 60 -2.72 1.32 5.40
N PHE A 61 -2.30 1.59 4.16
CA PHE A 61 -2.14 2.98 3.76
C PHE A 61 -3.44 3.71 3.41
N PHE A 62 -4.54 3.01 3.14
CA PHE A 62 -5.85 3.64 2.97
C PHE A 62 -6.61 3.85 4.28
N THR A 63 -6.20 3.22 5.38
CA THR A 63 -6.80 3.43 6.71
C THR A 63 -5.91 4.25 7.63
N GLY A 64 -4.61 4.36 7.32
CA GLY A 64 -3.60 4.94 8.23
C GLY A 64 -3.25 4.04 9.41
N LEU A 65 -3.62 2.74 9.35
CA LEU A 65 -3.41 1.74 10.41
C LEU A 65 -2.37 0.71 9.99
N TYR A 66 -1.63 0.17 10.94
CA TYR A 66 -0.74 -0.96 10.68
C TYR A 66 -1.54 -2.26 10.56
N PRO A 67 -1.06 -3.26 9.79
CA PRO A 67 -1.79 -4.52 9.54
C PRO A 67 -2.19 -5.29 10.80
N HIS A 68 -1.41 -5.18 11.90
CA HIS A 68 -1.72 -5.88 13.16
C HIS A 68 -2.94 -5.33 13.89
N VAL A 69 -3.34 -4.07 13.64
CA VAL A 69 -4.41 -3.39 14.41
C VAL A 69 -5.76 -4.07 14.17
N HIS A 70 -6.11 -4.35 12.91
CA HIS A 70 -7.36 -5.04 12.54
C HIS A 70 -7.13 -6.42 11.92
N GLY A 71 -5.87 -6.86 11.84
CA GLY A 71 -5.54 -8.20 11.35
C GLY A 71 -5.49 -8.34 9.83
N HIS A 72 -5.42 -7.24 9.08
CA HIS A 72 -5.22 -7.26 7.62
C HIS A 72 -3.78 -7.68 7.29
N ARG A 73 -3.44 -8.96 7.51
CA ARG A 73 -2.08 -9.50 7.40
C ARG A 73 -1.88 -10.46 6.23
N THR A 74 -2.91 -10.71 5.46
CA THR A 74 -2.93 -11.71 4.38
C THR A 74 -3.64 -11.19 3.15
N MET A 75 -3.38 -11.80 2.01
CA MET A 75 -4.00 -11.46 0.72
C MET A 75 -5.52 -11.69 0.66
N THR A 76 -6.10 -12.38 1.64
CA THR A 76 -7.53 -12.72 1.68
C THR A 76 -8.32 -11.98 2.75
N TYR A 77 -7.69 -11.07 3.49
CA TYR A 77 -8.34 -10.30 4.57
C TYR A 77 -8.38 -8.80 4.21
N MET A 78 -9.40 -8.42 3.47
CA MET A 78 -9.70 -7.06 3.03
C MET A 78 -10.57 -6.33 4.05
N LEU A 79 -10.84 -5.04 3.82
CA LEU A 79 -11.72 -4.24 4.68
C LEU A 79 -13.14 -4.79 4.70
N HIS A 80 -13.71 -4.87 5.89
CA HIS A 80 -15.06 -5.36 6.17
C HIS A 80 -16.02 -4.21 6.50
N PRO A 81 -17.35 -4.43 6.41
CA PRO A 81 -18.34 -3.44 6.82
C PRO A 81 -18.10 -2.94 8.26
N GLY A 82 -18.14 -1.62 8.43
CA GLY A 82 -17.87 -0.94 9.69
C GLY A 82 -16.45 -0.38 9.81
N GLU A 83 -15.53 -0.80 8.94
CA GLU A 83 -14.21 -0.18 8.86
C GLU A 83 -14.24 1.06 7.97
N THR A 84 -13.48 2.07 8.34
CA THR A 84 -13.43 3.33 7.59
C THR A 84 -12.06 3.52 6.96
N ASP A 85 -12.07 4.11 5.76
CA ASP A 85 -10.90 4.36 4.95
C ASP A 85 -10.87 5.79 4.39
N LEU A 86 -9.87 6.09 3.56
CA LEU A 86 -9.73 7.38 2.90
C LEU A 86 -10.95 7.70 2.02
N PHE A 87 -11.43 6.73 1.21
CA PHE A 87 -12.52 6.99 0.25
C PHE A 87 -13.85 7.25 0.95
N SER A 88 -14.19 6.46 1.98
CA SER A 88 -15.39 6.70 2.79
C SER A 88 -15.33 8.05 3.50
N SER A 89 -14.14 8.49 3.93
CA SER A 89 -13.93 9.78 4.58
C SER A 89 -14.07 10.94 3.60
N LEU A 90 -13.48 10.83 2.41
CA LEU A 90 -13.60 11.83 1.34
C LEU A 90 -15.03 11.92 0.80
N LYS A 91 -15.70 10.77 0.61
CA LYS A 91 -17.10 10.73 0.12
C LYS A 91 -18.05 11.44 1.10
N ARG A 92 -17.93 11.16 2.41
CA ARG A 92 -18.67 11.89 3.46
C ARG A 92 -18.40 13.39 3.46
N ALA A 93 -17.21 13.80 3.04
CA ALA A 93 -16.83 15.21 2.92
C ALA A 93 -17.30 15.85 1.60
N GLY A 94 -18.03 15.13 0.74
CA GLY A 94 -18.62 15.62 -0.50
C GLY A 94 -17.74 15.46 -1.74
N TYR A 95 -16.69 14.65 -1.68
CA TYR A 95 -15.94 14.28 -2.89
C TYR A 95 -16.76 13.33 -3.76
N HIS A 96 -16.60 13.44 -5.07
CA HIS A 96 -16.99 12.40 -6.01
C HIS A 96 -15.83 11.44 -6.20
N ILE A 97 -16.06 10.16 -5.94
CA ILE A 97 -15.02 9.13 -5.97
C ILE A 97 -15.15 8.29 -7.23
N TRP A 98 -14.13 8.33 -8.08
CA TRP A 98 -13.95 7.43 -9.19
C TRP A 98 -12.82 6.46 -8.87
N MET A 99 -13.04 5.16 -9.06
CA MET A 99 -11.99 4.16 -8.92
C MET A 99 -12.14 3.03 -9.95
N ASN A 100 -11.01 2.39 -10.28
CA ASN A 100 -11.02 1.18 -11.09
C ASN A 100 -10.92 -0.10 -10.24
N GLN A 101 -11.08 -1.26 -10.87
CA GLN A 101 -11.18 -2.56 -10.20
C GLN A 101 -9.92 -2.98 -9.43
N ARG A 102 -8.73 -2.48 -9.78
CA ARG A 102 -7.47 -2.86 -9.12
C ARG A 102 -7.29 -2.14 -7.77
N ASN A 103 -8.24 -2.32 -6.86
CA ASN A 103 -8.17 -1.71 -5.54
C ASN A 103 -7.58 -2.64 -4.46
N ASP A 104 -7.84 -3.96 -4.51
CA ASP A 104 -7.41 -4.96 -3.52
C ASP A 104 -7.73 -4.55 -2.07
N LEU A 105 -8.88 -3.91 -1.86
CA LEU A 105 -9.20 -3.23 -0.61
C LEU A 105 -10.49 -3.74 0.04
N TYR A 106 -11.53 -4.06 -0.75
CA TYR A 106 -12.86 -4.34 -0.22
C TYR A 106 -13.23 -5.80 -0.33
N ALA A 107 -13.78 -6.34 0.77
CA ALA A 107 -14.32 -7.70 0.83
C ALA A 107 -15.65 -7.78 0.06
N CYS A 108 -15.58 -8.26 -1.19
CA CYS A 108 -16.72 -8.24 -2.14
C CYS A 108 -17.86 -9.23 -1.81
N GLN A 109 -17.73 -10.10 -0.80
CA GLN A 109 -18.82 -10.94 -0.32
C GLN A 109 -19.93 -10.16 0.43
N PHE A 110 -19.71 -8.87 0.71
CA PHE A 110 -20.69 -7.99 1.33
C PHE A 110 -21.34 -7.10 0.27
N PRO A 111 -22.60 -7.39 -0.15
CA PRO A 111 -23.27 -6.61 -1.20
C PRO A 111 -23.37 -5.13 -0.85
N GLY A 112 -23.05 -4.25 -1.78
CA GLY A 112 -23.10 -2.81 -1.61
C GLY A 112 -21.91 -2.21 -0.83
N TRP A 113 -20.99 -3.04 -0.34
CA TRP A 113 -19.86 -2.54 0.45
C TRP A 113 -18.88 -1.72 -0.41
N LEU A 114 -18.44 -2.25 -1.54
CA LEU A 114 -17.60 -1.53 -2.49
C LEU A 114 -18.30 -0.26 -3.01
N GLU A 115 -19.55 -0.37 -3.42
CA GLU A 115 -20.34 0.74 -3.99
C GLU A 115 -20.59 1.86 -2.98
N SER A 116 -20.56 1.56 -1.68
CA SER A 116 -20.67 2.58 -0.64
C SER A 116 -19.44 3.51 -0.57
N HIS A 117 -18.28 3.10 -1.12
CA HIS A 117 -17.00 3.81 -1.06
C HIS A 117 -16.66 4.59 -2.33
N CYS A 118 -17.32 4.31 -3.46
CA CYS A 118 -17.16 5.06 -4.70
C CYS A 118 -18.50 5.52 -5.26
N ASP A 119 -18.44 6.50 -6.18
CA ASP A 119 -19.59 6.96 -6.96
C ASP A 119 -19.55 6.34 -8.35
N GLU A 120 -18.36 6.03 -8.84
CA GLU A 120 -18.13 5.35 -10.11
C GLU A 120 -17.06 4.28 -9.94
N PHE A 121 -17.37 3.09 -10.45
CA PHE A 121 -16.46 1.95 -10.43
C PHE A 121 -16.23 1.45 -11.85
N PHE A 122 -15.00 1.54 -12.33
CA PHE A 122 -14.61 1.13 -13.66
C PHE A 122 -14.02 -0.28 -13.66
N VAL A 123 -14.53 -1.12 -14.55
CA VAL A 123 -14.02 -2.48 -14.80
C VAL A 123 -13.59 -2.53 -16.26
N PRO A 124 -12.30 -2.78 -16.58
CA PRO A 124 -11.86 -2.92 -17.95
C PRO A 124 -12.51 -4.16 -18.60
N GLU A 125 -12.81 -4.06 -19.88
CA GLU A 125 -13.43 -5.15 -20.65
C GLU A 125 -12.45 -6.29 -20.94
N GLY A 126 -11.13 -6.02 -20.80
CA GLY A 126 -10.09 -6.99 -21.08
C GLY A 126 -10.01 -7.34 -22.58
N THR A 127 -10.20 -6.34 -23.42
CA THR A 127 -10.29 -6.51 -24.87
C THR A 127 -8.94 -6.83 -25.54
N SER A 128 -7.84 -6.79 -24.78
CA SER A 128 -6.51 -7.07 -25.32
C SER A 128 -6.36 -8.53 -25.75
N ALA A 129 -6.19 -8.73 -27.05
CA ALA A 129 -5.80 -10.03 -27.62
C ALA A 129 -4.27 -10.24 -27.62
N THR A 130 -3.52 -9.41 -26.91
CA THR A 130 -2.06 -9.42 -26.89
C THR A 130 -1.55 -10.65 -26.15
N LYS A 131 -0.56 -11.34 -26.75
CA LYS A 131 0.05 -12.54 -26.19
C LYS A 131 1.56 -12.38 -26.19
N PRO A 132 2.28 -13.06 -25.29
CA PRO A 132 3.73 -13.14 -25.36
C PRO A 132 4.18 -13.62 -26.74
N VAL A 133 5.26 -13.02 -27.27
CA VAL A 133 5.88 -13.46 -28.53
C VAL A 133 6.44 -14.88 -28.38
N HIS A 134 6.89 -15.23 -27.18
CA HIS A 134 7.49 -16.52 -26.81
C HIS A 134 6.70 -17.23 -25.71
N PRO A 135 5.44 -17.68 -25.98
CA PRO A 135 4.60 -18.32 -24.97
C PRO A 135 5.19 -19.65 -24.43
N GLU A 136 6.11 -20.28 -25.18
CA GLU A 136 6.78 -21.52 -24.78
C GLU A 136 7.68 -21.36 -23.56
N LEU A 137 8.15 -20.15 -23.24
CA LEU A 137 9.04 -19.91 -22.09
C LEU A 137 8.40 -20.34 -20.76
N ARG A 138 7.09 -20.21 -20.62
CA ARG A 138 6.33 -20.56 -19.40
C ARG A 138 5.31 -21.67 -19.60
N SER A 139 5.37 -22.41 -20.71
CA SER A 139 4.39 -23.45 -21.04
C SER A 139 4.58 -24.74 -20.22
N ASP A 140 5.78 -24.98 -19.71
CA ASP A 140 6.16 -26.23 -19.02
C ASP A 140 6.60 -25.93 -17.58
N PRO A 141 5.95 -26.53 -16.55
CA PRO A 141 6.42 -26.45 -15.16
C PRO A 141 7.86 -26.91 -14.93
N GLY A 142 8.43 -27.73 -15.85
CA GLY A 142 9.85 -28.10 -15.86
C GLY A 142 10.78 -27.03 -16.46
N SER A 143 10.23 -25.98 -17.08
CA SER A 143 11.02 -24.89 -17.65
C SER A 143 11.67 -24.05 -16.55
N PRO A 144 12.95 -23.61 -16.72
CA PRO A 144 13.60 -22.70 -15.78
C PRO A 144 12.89 -21.34 -15.63
N TYR A 145 12.04 -20.97 -16.60
CA TYR A 145 11.24 -19.73 -16.54
C TYR A 145 9.86 -19.88 -15.89
N TYR A 146 9.37 -21.10 -15.64
CA TYR A 146 7.99 -21.31 -15.20
C TYR A 146 7.64 -20.48 -13.94
N TYR A 147 8.45 -20.58 -12.92
CA TYR A 147 8.25 -19.84 -11.67
C TYR A 147 8.94 -18.47 -11.63
N SER A 148 9.63 -18.08 -12.70
CA SER A 148 10.21 -16.73 -12.79
C SER A 148 9.18 -15.67 -13.15
N HIS A 149 7.99 -16.06 -13.58
CA HIS A 149 6.96 -15.18 -14.13
C HIS A 149 7.39 -14.42 -15.40
N PHE A 150 8.50 -14.80 -16.03
CA PHE A 150 9.04 -14.13 -17.21
C PHE A 150 8.30 -14.57 -18.49
N GLU A 151 7.75 -13.61 -19.22
CA GLU A 151 7.11 -13.81 -20.53
C GLU A 151 7.77 -13.00 -21.66
N GLY A 152 8.57 -11.98 -21.30
CA GLY A 152 9.34 -11.18 -22.25
C GLY A 152 8.50 -10.21 -23.08
N GLU A 153 8.70 -10.21 -24.39
CA GLU A 153 8.02 -9.28 -25.30
C GLU A 153 6.54 -9.65 -25.49
N LEU A 154 5.67 -8.65 -25.40
CA LEU A 154 4.28 -8.76 -25.82
C LEU A 154 4.15 -8.43 -27.31
N GLY A 155 3.45 -9.32 -28.03
CA GLY A 155 3.15 -9.09 -29.42
C GLY A 155 2.20 -7.90 -29.63
N LEU A 156 2.28 -7.30 -30.83
CA LEU A 156 1.34 -6.26 -31.24
C LEU A 156 0.16 -6.89 -32.00
N ASP A 157 -0.98 -6.23 -31.94
CA ASP A 157 -2.15 -6.60 -32.73
C ASP A 157 -1.93 -6.31 -34.24
N ARG A 158 -2.96 -6.58 -35.06
CA ARG A 158 -2.91 -6.34 -36.52
C ARG A 158 -2.78 -4.86 -36.89
N GLN A 159 -3.06 -3.96 -35.97
CA GLN A 159 -2.93 -2.51 -36.10
C GLN A 159 -1.57 -2.00 -35.59
N GLY A 160 -0.67 -2.90 -35.15
CA GLY A 160 0.62 -2.56 -34.58
C GLY A 160 0.52 -1.94 -33.19
N LYS A 161 -0.49 -2.31 -32.40
CA LYS A 161 -0.72 -1.81 -31.04
C LYS A 161 -0.76 -2.95 -30.04
N CYS A 162 -0.32 -2.65 -28.84
CA CYS A 162 -0.63 -3.41 -27.64
C CYS A 162 -1.49 -2.52 -26.73
N TYR A 163 -2.65 -3.02 -26.34
CA TYR A 163 -3.59 -2.28 -25.49
C TYR A 163 -4.01 -3.19 -24.35
N THR A 164 -3.57 -2.88 -23.14
CA THR A 164 -3.76 -3.69 -21.95
C THR A 164 -4.94 -3.19 -21.11
N SER A 165 -5.34 -3.97 -20.10
CA SER A 165 -6.36 -3.53 -19.12
C SER A 165 -5.93 -2.25 -18.37
N ASP A 166 -4.64 -2.04 -18.15
CA ASP A 166 -4.13 -0.79 -17.57
C ASP A 166 -4.36 0.40 -18.51
N ASP A 167 -4.16 0.21 -19.82
CA ASP A 167 -4.44 1.27 -20.80
C ASP A 167 -5.93 1.62 -20.83
N GLU A 168 -6.82 0.62 -20.73
CA GLU A 168 -8.27 0.85 -20.58
C GLU A 168 -8.59 1.67 -19.31
N CYS A 169 -7.98 1.34 -18.17
CA CYS A 169 -8.16 2.07 -16.91
C CYS A 169 -7.65 3.52 -17.00
N VAL A 170 -6.48 3.72 -17.62
CA VAL A 170 -5.91 5.07 -17.85
C VAL A 170 -6.81 5.90 -18.77
N ASP A 171 -7.30 5.32 -19.86
CA ASP A 171 -8.20 6.00 -20.80
C ASP A 171 -9.52 6.38 -20.12
N ALA A 172 -10.10 5.48 -19.32
CA ALA A 172 -11.32 5.76 -18.57
C ALA A 172 -11.13 6.89 -17.54
N ALA A 173 -10.00 6.91 -16.83
CA ALA A 173 -9.67 8.00 -15.90
C ALA A 173 -9.49 9.33 -16.63
N ILE A 174 -8.83 9.34 -17.79
CA ILE A 174 -8.67 10.51 -18.66
C ILE A 174 -10.02 11.01 -19.16
N GLU A 175 -10.90 10.13 -19.62
CA GLU A 175 -12.25 10.49 -20.05
C GLU A 175 -13.05 11.11 -18.89
N ARG A 176 -12.95 10.54 -17.68
CA ARG A 176 -13.57 11.12 -16.49
C ARG A 176 -13.04 12.52 -16.20
N ILE A 177 -11.75 12.77 -16.28
CA ILE A 177 -11.13 14.10 -16.10
C ILE A 177 -11.66 15.09 -17.15
N ARG A 178 -11.69 14.71 -18.42
CA ARG A 178 -12.14 15.57 -19.52
C ARG A 178 -13.63 15.90 -19.45
N SER A 179 -14.44 14.94 -19.02
CA SER A 179 -15.89 15.10 -18.89
C SER A 179 -16.31 15.79 -17.58
N TRP A 180 -15.38 16.00 -16.62
CA TRP A 180 -15.70 16.58 -15.32
C TRP A 180 -16.12 18.05 -15.44
N LYS A 181 -17.40 18.31 -15.21
CA LYS A 181 -18.01 19.65 -15.34
C LYS A 181 -18.38 20.29 -14.02
N GLU A 182 -18.52 19.48 -12.97
CA GLU A 182 -18.95 19.91 -11.65
C GLU A 182 -17.78 20.52 -10.86
N LYS A 183 -17.33 21.69 -11.30
CA LYS A 183 -16.16 22.39 -10.73
C LYS A 183 -16.30 22.78 -9.26
N GLU A 184 -17.51 22.75 -8.71
CA GLU A 184 -17.79 23.02 -7.29
C GLU A 184 -17.56 21.79 -6.41
N GLN A 185 -17.75 20.57 -6.93
CA GLN A 185 -17.50 19.32 -6.23
C GLN A 185 -16.06 18.84 -6.50
N PRO A 186 -15.27 18.52 -5.47
CA PRO A 186 -13.93 17.98 -5.66
C PRO A 186 -13.99 16.53 -6.14
N LEU A 187 -13.11 16.18 -7.08
CA LEU A 187 -12.98 14.84 -7.63
C LEU A 187 -11.84 14.09 -6.92
N CYS A 188 -12.09 12.84 -6.53
CA CYS A 188 -11.06 11.89 -6.14
C CYS A 188 -10.96 10.79 -7.20
N ILE A 189 -9.78 10.60 -7.78
CA ILE A 189 -9.48 9.50 -8.70
C ILE A 189 -8.51 8.55 -8.00
N PHE A 190 -8.91 7.29 -7.87
CA PHE A 190 -7.99 6.19 -7.60
C PHE A 190 -7.77 5.38 -8.87
N LEU A 191 -6.56 5.43 -9.39
CA LEU A 191 -6.13 4.69 -10.56
C LEU A 191 -5.06 3.67 -10.14
N GLY A 192 -5.51 2.45 -9.84
CA GLY A 192 -4.67 1.29 -9.59
C GLY A 192 -4.27 0.62 -10.89
N LEU A 193 -2.99 0.39 -11.11
CA LEU A 193 -2.46 -0.30 -12.28
C LEU A 193 -1.95 -1.68 -11.89
N LEU A 194 -2.01 -2.63 -12.82
CA LEU A 194 -1.39 -3.94 -12.65
C LEU A 194 0.14 -3.82 -12.79
N TYR A 195 0.63 -3.06 -13.77
CA TYR A 195 2.06 -2.89 -13.99
C TYR A 195 2.74 -2.10 -12.87
N PRO A 196 4.00 -2.48 -12.52
CA PRO A 196 4.84 -3.56 -13.07
C PRO A 196 4.69 -4.93 -12.38
N HIS A 197 3.55 -5.27 -11.76
CA HIS A 197 3.28 -6.60 -11.22
C HIS A 197 3.44 -7.69 -12.28
N VAL A 198 3.93 -8.84 -11.86
CA VAL A 198 4.09 -10.01 -12.74
C VAL A 198 2.79 -10.41 -13.47
N PRO A 199 2.87 -11.02 -14.66
CA PRO A 199 4.07 -11.55 -15.34
C PRO A 199 4.95 -10.46 -15.93
N TYR A 200 6.26 -10.70 -15.96
CA TYR A 200 7.20 -9.75 -16.58
C TYR A 200 7.06 -9.80 -18.08
N ASN A 201 6.30 -8.89 -18.63
CA ASN A 201 6.06 -8.76 -20.05
C ASN A 201 5.76 -7.31 -20.41
N VAL A 202 6.22 -6.86 -21.56
CA VAL A 202 5.92 -5.53 -22.07
C VAL A 202 6.10 -5.51 -23.60
N GLU A 203 5.33 -4.66 -24.26
CA GLU A 203 5.43 -4.47 -25.71
C GLU A 203 6.51 -3.46 -26.11
N GLU A 204 6.83 -3.44 -27.41
CA GLU A 204 7.62 -2.36 -28.00
C GLU A 204 6.85 -1.02 -27.95
N PRO A 205 7.51 0.13 -27.77
CA PRO A 205 8.96 0.31 -27.69
C PRO A 205 9.58 0.07 -26.29
N TYR A 206 8.79 -0.26 -25.29
CA TYR A 206 9.24 -0.38 -23.90
C TYR A 206 10.14 -1.59 -23.68
N TYR A 207 9.92 -2.68 -24.43
CA TYR A 207 10.72 -3.90 -24.34
C TYR A 207 12.20 -3.64 -24.65
N SER A 208 12.50 -2.95 -25.75
CA SER A 208 13.88 -2.63 -26.15
C SER A 208 14.42 -1.29 -25.62
N ALA A 209 13.59 -0.52 -24.89
CA ALA A 209 14.00 0.80 -24.39
C ALA A 209 15.16 0.73 -23.38
N ILE A 210 15.23 -0.35 -22.58
CA ILE A 210 16.20 -0.49 -21.50
C ILE A 210 17.54 -0.97 -22.04
N ASP A 211 18.59 -0.19 -21.82
CA ASP A 211 19.96 -0.58 -22.15
C ASP A 211 20.48 -1.59 -21.11
N ARG A 212 20.51 -2.89 -21.50
CA ARG A 212 20.93 -3.99 -20.63
C ARG A 212 22.35 -3.81 -20.09
N SER A 213 23.21 -3.11 -20.83
CA SER A 213 24.60 -2.86 -20.39
C SER A 213 24.72 -1.87 -19.23
N LYS A 214 23.66 -1.12 -18.94
CA LYS A 214 23.59 -0.18 -17.81
C LYS A 214 22.95 -0.76 -16.56
N LEU A 215 22.47 -2.00 -16.61
CA LEU A 215 21.89 -2.63 -15.42
C LEU A 215 22.96 -2.72 -14.32
N PRO A 216 22.67 -2.25 -13.10
CA PRO A 216 23.58 -2.45 -11.98
C PRO A 216 23.71 -3.95 -11.68
N PRO A 217 24.81 -4.44 -11.10
CA PRO A 217 24.90 -5.83 -10.66
C PRO A 217 23.70 -6.19 -9.76
N ARG A 218 23.11 -7.35 -9.97
CA ARG A 218 22.08 -7.85 -9.07
C ARG A 218 22.70 -8.36 -7.76
N ILE A 219 21.92 -8.37 -6.70
CA ILE A 219 22.31 -9.00 -5.45
C ILE A 219 22.22 -10.53 -5.64
N ARG A 220 23.35 -11.22 -5.56
CA ARG A 220 23.39 -12.67 -5.78
C ARG A 220 23.21 -13.44 -4.49
N PRO A 221 22.53 -14.59 -4.50
CA PRO A 221 22.31 -15.38 -3.29
C PRO A 221 23.60 -15.86 -2.63
N GLU A 222 24.65 -16.12 -3.42
CA GLU A 222 25.97 -16.54 -2.93
C GLU A 222 26.73 -15.42 -2.16
N ASP A 223 26.37 -14.17 -2.35
CA ASP A 223 26.92 -13.04 -1.62
C ASP A 223 26.18 -12.81 -0.28
N CYS A 224 25.14 -13.58 0.01
CA CYS A 224 24.26 -13.38 1.17
C CYS A 224 24.54 -14.43 2.28
N THR A 225 24.46 -13.97 3.54
CA THR A 225 24.60 -14.85 4.72
C THR A 225 23.57 -14.50 5.80
N GLY A 226 22.99 -15.53 6.44
CA GLY A 226 22.04 -15.38 7.54
C GLY A 226 20.70 -14.74 7.12
N LYS A 227 20.25 -15.01 5.89
CA LYS A 227 18.93 -14.57 5.41
C LYS A 227 17.81 -15.39 6.04
N SER A 228 16.58 -14.86 5.97
CA SER A 228 15.42 -15.50 6.56
C SER A 228 15.13 -16.88 5.96
N ARG A 229 14.56 -17.77 6.77
CA ARG A 229 14.10 -19.08 6.31
C ARG A 229 13.02 -18.97 5.21
N MET A 230 12.19 -17.93 5.23
CA MET A 230 11.21 -17.68 4.16
C MET A 230 11.92 -17.46 2.83
N MET A 231 12.92 -16.60 2.80
CA MET A 231 13.71 -16.33 1.58
C MET A 231 14.40 -17.59 1.07
N GLU A 232 15.00 -18.39 1.96
CA GLU A 232 15.68 -19.64 1.59
C GLU A 232 14.70 -20.64 0.97
N LEU A 233 13.55 -20.89 1.59
CA LEU A 233 12.54 -21.82 1.09
C LEU A 233 11.90 -21.33 -0.21
N TYR A 234 11.58 -20.04 -0.30
CA TYR A 234 11.00 -19.49 -1.52
C TYR A 234 11.95 -19.65 -2.70
N ARG A 235 13.24 -19.28 -2.54
CA ARG A 235 14.27 -19.47 -3.55
C ARG A 235 14.44 -20.96 -3.94
N GLN A 236 14.44 -21.85 -2.94
CA GLN A 236 14.54 -23.29 -3.17
C GLN A 236 13.36 -23.79 -4.02
N TYR A 237 12.13 -23.35 -3.73
CA TYR A 237 10.95 -23.81 -4.47
C TYR A 237 10.80 -23.13 -5.83
N GLN A 238 11.22 -21.88 -5.99
CA GLN A 238 11.29 -21.24 -7.30
C GLN A 238 12.29 -21.93 -8.23
N ASN A 239 13.39 -22.46 -7.67
CA ASN A 239 14.40 -23.22 -8.40
C ASN A 239 14.96 -22.50 -9.65
N LEU A 240 15.22 -21.20 -9.54
CA LEU A 240 15.72 -20.37 -10.64
C LEU A 240 17.24 -20.34 -10.77
N GLY A 241 17.97 -21.15 -9.99
CA GLY A 241 19.45 -21.21 -10.00
C GLY A 241 20.07 -21.68 -11.34
N GLY A 242 19.27 -22.20 -12.26
CA GLY A 242 19.71 -22.54 -13.62
C GLY A 242 19.71 -21.39 -14.61
N LEU A 243 19.18 -20.20 -14.24
CA LEU A 243 19.20 -19.03 -15.10
C LEU A 243 20.61 -18.41 -15.15
N THR A 244 21.07 -18.10 -16.35
CA THR A 244 22.31 -17.35 -16.57
C THR A 244 22.16 -15.88 -16.19
N GLU A 245 23.27 -15.18 -15.95
CA GLU A 245 23.24 -13.73 -15.68
C GLU A 245 22.55 -12.94 -16.82
N SER A 246 22.78 -13.33 -18.08
CA SER A 246 22.11 -12.69 -19.22
C SER A 246 20.59 -12.88 -19.19
N GLN A 247 20.09 -14.01 -18.68
CA GLN A 247 18.66 -14.26 -18.54
C GLN A 247 18.06 -13.44 -17.37
N TRP A 248 18.82 -13.28 -16.29
CA TRP A 248 18.46 -12.38 -15.20
C TRP A 248 18.43 -10.91 -15.66
N ASP A 249 19.42 -10.49 -16.44
CA ASP A 249 19.46 -9.14 -17.00
C ASP A 249 18.27 -8.87 -17.92
N GLU A 250 17.86 -9.89 -18.71
CA GLU A 250 16.68 -9.75 -19.56
C GLU A 250 15.40 -9.61 -18.74
N LEU A 251 15.21 -10.42 -17.70
CA LEU A 251 14.06 -10.28 -16.79
C LEU A 251 14.02 -8.87 -16.15
N ARG A 252 15.16 -8.39 -15.65
CA ARG A 252 15.28 -7.06 -15.03
C ARG A 252 15.02 -5.94 -16.03
N ALA A 253 15.50 -6.08 -17.25
CA ALA A 253 15.25 -5.11 -18.31
C ALA A 253 13.77 -5.04 -18.68
N VAL A 254 13.08 -6.17 -18.77
CA VAL A 254 11.64 -6.22 -19.02
C VAL A 254 10.87 -5.57 -17.87
N TYR A 255 11.22 -5.86 -16.61
CA TYR A 255 10.62 -5.19 -15.45
C TYR A 255 10.78 -3.67 -15.52
N LEU A 256 11.97 -3.16 -15.83
CA LEU A 256 12.19 -1.72 -16.00
C LEU A 256 11.46 -1.16 -17.23
N GLY A 257 11.29 -1.94 -18.29
CA GLY A 257 10.46 -1.60 -19.44
C GLY A 257 8.98 -1.41 -19.06
N MET A 258 8.45 -2.30 -18.20
CA MET A 258 7.10 -2.14 -17.64
C MET A 258 6.99 -0.83 -16.81
N CYS A 259 8.01 -0.50 -16.02
CA CYS A 259 8.07 0.77 -15.28
C CYS A 259 8.14 1.99 -16.21
N THR A 260 8.81 1.88 -17.37
CA THR A 260 8.82 2.93 -18.41
C THR A 260 7.43 3.14 -19.00
N LYS A 261 6.66 2.07 -19.21
CA LYS A 261 5.26 2.18 -19.66
C LYS A 261 4.39 2.87 -18.59
N VAL A 262 4.56 2.53 -17.32
CA VAL A 262 3.87 3.20 -16.18
C VAL A 262 4.19 4.70 -16.18
N ASP A 263 5.44 5.10 -16.41
CA ASP A 263 5.85 6.50 -16.53
C ASP A 263 5.13 7.24 -17.69
N ALA A 264 4.98 6.57 -18.85
CA ALA A 264 4.26 7.12 -19.98
C ALA A 264 2.74 7.24 -19.70
N GLN A 265 2.15 6.29 -18.99
CA GLN A 265 0.75 6.34 -18.54
C GLN A 265 0.51 7.49 -17.55
N PHE A 266 1.45 7.71 -16.61
CA PHE A 266 1.41 8.86 -15.70
C PHE A 266 1.45 10.20 -16.46
N GLN A 267 2.30 10.30 -17.47
CA GLN A 267 2.39 11.51 -18.32
C GLN A 267 1.04 11.81 -19.00
N ARG A 268 0.36 10.77 -19.53
CA ARG A 268 -0.96 10.94 -20.19
C ARG A 268 -2.02 11.45 -19.20
N LEU A 269 -2.04 10.94 -17.97
CA LEU A 269 -2.94 11.38 -16.90
C LEU A 269 -2.68 12.86 -16.55
N CYS A 270 -1.41 13.24 -16.35
CA CYS A 270 -1.01 14.63 -16.07
C CYS A 270 -1.38 15.58 -17.21
N ALA A 271 -1.20 15.16 -18.46
CA ALA A 271 -1.59 15.95 -19.65
C ALA A 271 -3.10 16.23 -19.64
N ALA A 272 -3.93 15.21 -19.38
CA ALA A 272 -5.38 15.37 -19.28
C ALA A 272 -5.80 16.32 -18.14
N LEU A 273 -5.16 16.26 -16.98
CA LEU A 273 -5.40 17.20 -15.87
C LEU A 273 -5.06 18.63 -16.25
N LYS A 274 -3.96 18.86 -17.00
CA LYS A 274 -3.55 20.18 -17.51
C LYS A 274 -4.53 20.70 -18.55
N GLU A 275 -4.93 19.86 -19.51
CA GLU A 275 -5.94 20.20 -20.55
C GLU A 275 -7.30 20.58 -19.91
N ALA A 276 -7.72 19.88 -18.85
CA ALA A 276 -8.96 20.17 -18.13
C ALA A 276 -8.85 21.38 -17.17
N GLY A 277 -7.66 21.97 -16.99
CA GLY A 277 -7.40 23.05 -16.04
C GLY A 277 -7.53 22.61 -14.58
N MET A 278 -7.35 21.31 -14.28
CA MET A 278 -7.48 20.74 -12.96
C MET A 278 -6.14 20.48 -12.26
N TYR A 279 -5.02 20.50 -13.02
CA TYR A 279 -3.70 20.11 -12.51
C TYR A 279 -3.25 20.92 -11.29
N ASP A 280 -3.39 22.24 -11.34
CA ASP A 280 -2.94 23.12 -10.25
C ASP A 280 -3.80 22.95 -8.99
N ASP A 281 -5.10 22.74 -9.14
CA ASP A 281 -6.06 22.55 -8.06
C ASP A 281 -6.09 21.10 -7.52
N SER A 282 -5.17 20.23 -7.97
CA SER A 282 -5.10 18.83 -7.57
C SER A 282 -3.90 18.55 -6.67
N ALA A 283 -4.12 17.79 -5.60
CA ALA A 283 -3.06 17.02 -4.94
C ALA A 283 -2.87 15.73 -5.73
N ILE A 284 -1.63 15.45 -6.16
CA ILE A 284 -1.31 14.25 -6.95
C ILE A 284 -0.34 13.40 -6.15
N PHE A 285 -0.71 12.15 -5.93
CA PHE A 285 0.09 11.14 -5.25
C PHE A 285 0.47 10.04 -6.25
N VAL A 286 1.76 9.77 -6.36
CA VAL A 286 2.30 8.58 -7.03
C VAL A 286 2.91 7.71 -5.96
N LEU A 287 2.39 6.51 -5.77
CA LEU A 287 2.88 5.56 -4.77
C LEU A 287 2.68 4.12 -5.25
N SER A 288 3.58 3.21 -4.87
CA SER A 288 3.38 1.77 -5.04
C SER A 288 3.14 1.11 -3.69
N ASP A 289 2.38 0.04 -3.69
CA ASP A 289 2.02 -0.69 -2.48
C ASP A 289 3.16 -1.53 -1.90
N HIS A 290 4.04 -2.08 -2.72
CA HIS A 290 5.29 -2.78 -2.38
C HIS A 290 6.19 -2.84 -3.62
N GLY A 291 7.39 -3.39 -3.46
CA GLY A 291 8.33 -3.63 -4.55
C GLY A 291 8.36 -5.08 -5.01
N ASP A 292 9.47 -5.48 -5.65
CA ASP A 292 9.70 -6.76 -6.32
C ASP A 292 11.17 -7.18 -6.17
N PHE A 293 11.45 -8.46 -6.10
CA PHE A 293 12.83 -8.95 -6.14
C PHE A 293 13.49 -8.69 -7.50
N ALA A 294 12.77 -8.88 -8.58
CA ALA A 294 13.23 -8.66 -9.95
C ALA A 294 14.65 -9.19 -10.20
N GLY A 295 14.96 -10.40 -9.72
CA GLY A 295 16.25 -11.06 -9.86
C GLY A 295 17.21 -10.89 -8.69
N ASP A 296 17.03 -9.90 -7.83
CA ASP A 296 17.84 -9.78 -6.62
C ASP A 296 17.63 -10.99 -5.70
N TYR A 297 18.68 -11.37 -4.98
CA TYR A 297 18.73 -12.56 -4.12
C TYR A 297 18.43 -13.88 -4.85
N GLY A 298 18.47 -13.89 -6.20
CA GLY A 298 18.14 -15.06 -7.03
C GLY A 298 16.65 -15.40 -7.06
N MET A 299 15.79 -14.40 -6.90
CA MET A 299 14.34 -14.57 -6.84
C MET A 299 13.61 -13.61 -7.77
N ALA A 300 12.38 -13.95 -8.08
CA ALA A 300 11.46 -13.16 -8.88
C ALA A 300 10.16 -12.98 -8.11
N GLU A 301 9.42 -11.90 -8.39
CA GLU A 301 8.16 -11.55 -7.75
C GLU A 301 8.36 -11.23 -6.23
N LYS A 302 7.33 -10.87 -5.53
CA LYS A 302 7.34 -10.59 -4.08
C LYS A 302 7.15 -11.84 -3.24
N ALA A 303 7.51 -11.74 -1.96
CA ALA A 303 7.18 -12.76 -0.98
C ALA A 303 6.74 -12.15 0.34
N GLN A 304 5.72 -12.74 0.96
CA GLN A 304 5.36 -12.39 2.33
C GLN A 304 6.54 -12.63 3.27
N ASN A 305 6.65 -11.81 4.32
CA ASN A 305 7.61 -12.01 5.40
C ASN A 305 9.10 -11.88 5.00
N CYS A 306 9.35 -11.31 3.81
CA CYS A 306 10.65 -10.81 3.36
C CYS A 306 10.64 -9.29 3.43
N PHE A 307 11.70 -8.66 4.01
CA PHE A 307 11.70 -7.23 4.32
C PHE A 307 12.87 -6.47 3.68
N GLU A 308 13.45 -7.02 2.64
CA GLU A 308 14.50 -6.39 1.86
C GLU A 308 14.01 -5.06 1.26
N ASP A 309 14.92 -4.08 1.13
CA ASP A 309 14.55 -2.76 0.60
C ASP A 309 13.95 -2.84 -0.82
N CYS A 310 14.31 -3.82 -1.62
CA CYS A 310 13.70 -4.02 -2.95
C CYS A 310 12.19 -4.34 -2.89
N LEU A 311 11.69 -4.85 -1.76
CA LEU A 311 10.28 -5.13 -1.52
C LEU A 311 9.57 -4.03 -0.73
N THR A 312 10.26 -3.46 0.27
CA THR A 312 9.63 -2.58 1.26
C THR A 312 9.80 -1.10 0.95
N ARG A 313 10.85 -0.71 0.21
CA ARG A 313 11.08 0.66 -0.22
C ARG A 313 10.42 0.93 -1.56
N VAL A 314 9.46 1.85 -1.57
CA VAL A 314 8.52 2.08 -2.66
C VAL A 314 8.56 3.51 -3.18
N PRO A 315 8.13 3.78 -4.41
CA PRO A 315 7.85 5.13 -4.87
C PRO A 315 6.88 5.86 -3.94
N LEU A 316 7.18 7.11 -3.63
CA LEU A 316 6.24 8.07 -3.05
C LEU A 316 6.60 9.46 -3.58
N LEU A 317 5.79 10.00 -4.47
CA LEU A 317 5.92 11.37 -4.95
C LEU A 317 4.62 12.11 -4.65
N ILE A 318 4.74 13.33 -4.11
CA ILE A 318 3.59 14.13 -3.70
C ILE A 318 3.68 15.52 -4.29
N LYS A 319 2.73 15.87 -5.16
CA LYS A 319 2.48 17.23 -5.62
C LYS A 319 1.32 17.83 -4.80
N PRO A 320 1.55 18.88 -4.02
CA PRO A 320 0.47 19.56 -3.31
C PRO A 320 -0.42 20.36 -4.27
N PRO A 321 -1.66 20.71 -3.86
CA PRO A 321 -2.48 21.64 -4.60
C PRO A 321 -1.92 23.06 -4.53
N LYS A 322 -2.32 23.91 -5.48
CA LYS A 322 -1.94 25.33 -5.53
C LYS A 322 -2.19 26.04 -4.19
N GLY A 323 -1.22 26.84 -3.78
CA GLY A 323 -1.27 27.61 -2.54
C GLY A 323 -0.71 26.88 -1.31
N VAL A 324 -0.35 25.61 -1.44
CA VAL A 324 0.45 24.89 -0.44
C VAL A 324 1.94 25.05 -0.79
N ALA A 325 2.77 25.30 0.21
CA ALA A 325 4.21 25.46 0.04
C ALA A 325 4.83 24.17 -0.52
N LEU A 326 5.74 24.33 -1.46
CA LEU A 326 6.46 23.23 -2.11
C LEU A 326 7.94 23.59 -2.30
N ASP A 327 8.81 22.75 -1.77
CA ASP A 327 10.24 22.66 -2.08
C ASP A 327 10.45 21.40 -2.94
N ALA A 328 10.24 21.51 -4.27
CA ALA A 328 10.28 20.38 -5.19
C ALA A 328 11.67 19.73 -5.28
N GLY A 329 11.70 18.41 -5.44
CA GLY A 329 12.92 17.62 -5.58
C GLY A 329 12.92 16.36 -4.72
N VAL A 330 14.09 15.73 -4.58
CA VAL A 330 14.26 14.51 -3.78
C VAL A 330 14.54 14.87 -2.33
N THR A 331 13.92 14.16 -1.39
CA THR A 331 14.19 14.22 0.05
C THR A 331 14.71 12.88 0.56
N SER A 332 15.68 12.93 1.47
CA SER A 332 16.15 11.76 2.22
C SER A 332 15.36 11.51 3.51
N SER A 333 14.31 12.29 3.79
CA SER A 333 13.46 12.10 4.95
C SER A 333 12.67 10.80 4.84
N MET A 334 12.54 10.10 5.98
CA MET A 334 11.81 8.85 6.04
C MET A 334 10.30 9.09 6.05
N ALA A 335 9.58 8.26 5.31
CA ALA A 335 8.11 8.25 5.27
C ALA A 335 7.60 6.79 5.27
N GLU A 336 6.40 6.61 5.78
CA GLU A 336 5.62 5.38 5.68
C GLU A 336 4.39 5.62 4.82
N LEU A 337 3.89 4.58 4.13
CA LEU A 337 2.69 4.75 3.32
C LEU A 337 1.45 5.09 4.16
N VAL A 338 1.39 4.77 5.45
CA VAL A 338 0.32 5.27 6.35
C VAL A 338 0.29 6.80 6.45
N ASP A 339 1.41 7.48 6.13
CA ASP A 339 1.49 8.95 6.11
C ASP A 339 0.74 9.54 4.90
N PHE A 340 0.56 8.77 3.83
CA PHE A 340 -0.28 9.13 2.70
C PHE A 340 -1.72 9.41 3.15
N TYR A 341 -2.33 8.53 3.99
CA TYR A 341 -3.68 8.74 4.53
C TYR A 341 -3.80 10.09 5.24
N ALA A 342 -2.89 10.35 6.18
CA ALA A 342 -2.89 11.60 6.93
C ALA A 342 -2.69 12.84 6.04
N THR A 343 -1.81 12.74 5.04
CA THR A 343 -1.50 13.83 4.11
C THR A 343 -2.66 14.13 3.17
N ALA A 344 -3.32 13.09 2.66
CA ALA A 344 -4.49 13.24 1.78
C ALA A 344 -5.67 13.90 2.52
N LEU A 345 -5.94 13.48 3.76
CA LEU A 345 -6.98 14.10 4.60
C LEU A 345 -6.64 15.56 4.96
N ASP A 346 -5.36 15.85 5.25
CA ASP A 346 -4.91 17.22 5.54
C ASP A 346 -5.11 18.15 4.33
N PHE A 347 -4.77 17.71 3.11
CA PHE A 347 -5.09 18.49 1.90
C PHE A 347 -6.59 18.66 1.67
N ALA A 348 -7.37 17.62 1.96
CA ALA A 348 -8.82 17.67 1.82
C ALA A 348 -9.52 18.52 2.92
N HIS A 349 -8.81 18.92 3.97
CA HIS A 349 -9.38 19.53 5.18
C HIS A 349 -10.49 18.66 5.77
N VAL A 350 -10.22 17.36 5.93
CA VAL A 350 -11.13 16.35 6.46
C VAL A 350 -10.49 15.73 7.70
N GLU A 351 -11.25 15.69 8.80
CA GLU A 351 -10.83 14.97 9.99
C GLU A 351 -11.05 13.46 9.80
N SER A 352 -10.08 12.66 10.24
CA SER A 352 -10.22 11.21 10.28
C SER A 352 -11.33 10.82 11.27
N PRO A 353 -12.22 9.88 10.92
CA PRO A 353 -13.25 9.39 11.83
C PRO A 353 -12.71 8.46 12.93
N HIS A 354 -11.49 7.97 12.77
CA HIS A 354 -10.80 7.11 13.74
C HIS A 354 -9.37 7.63 13.99
N ASP A 355 -8.76 7.17 15.07
CA ASP A 355 -7.35 7.44 15.35
C ASP A 355 -6.48 6.62 14.38
N HIS A 356 -5.40 7.23 13.89
CA HIS A 356 -4.49 6.62 12.92
C HIS A 356 -3.03 6.94 13.26
N PHE A 357 -2.10 6.20 12.66
CA PHE A 357 -0.66 6.33 12.95
C PHE A 357 0.10 7.13 11.89
N GLY A 358 -0.57 7.47 10.79
CA GLY A 358 -0.01 8.33 9.74
C GLY A 358 0.24 9.76 10.24
N ARG A 359 1.28 10.39 9.70
CA ARG A 359 1.68 11.78 9.95
C ARG A 359 1.62 12.57 8.66
N SER A 360 1.04 13.76 8.69
CA SER A 360 1.03 14.62 7.50
C SER A 360 2.45 14.95 7.05
N LEU A 361 2.71 14.74 5.77
CA LEU A 361 4.02 15.02 5.14
C LEU A 361 4.16 16.48 4.68
N ARG A 362 3.17 17.34 4.91
CA ARG A 362 3.22 18.77 4.53
C ARG A 362 4.46 19.51 5.03
N PRO A 363 5.00 19.27 6.24
CA PRO A 363 6.25 19.90 6.67
C PRO A 363 7.42 19.58 5.73
N ILE A 364 7.51 18.34 5.24
CA ILE A 364 8.56 17.91 4.30
C ILE A 364 8.31 18.50 2.91
N LEU A 365 7.05 18.65 2.49
CA LEU A 365 6.75 19.31 1.21
C LEU A 365 7.16 20.77 1.19
N ALA A 366 7.09 21.46 2.32
CA ALA A 366 7.48 22.85 2.46
C ALA A 366 9.02 23.04 2.64
N ASP A 367 9.68 22.04 3.22
CA ASP A 367 11.13 22.00 3.47
C ASP A 367 11.61 20.55 3.41
N ARG A 368 12.29 20.15 2.33
CA ARG A 368 12.78 18.79 2.11
C ARG A 368 13.78 18.30 3.16
N THR A 369 14.33 19.19 4.00
CA THR A 369 15.22 18.84 5.11
C THR A 369 14.47 18.50 6.39
N ALA A 370 13.17 18.84 6.48
CA ALA A 370 12.34 18.49 7.61
C ALA A 370 12.15 16.98 7.73
N ALA A 371 11.92 16.48 8.94
CA ALA A 371 11.68 15.07 9.21
C ALA A 371 10.45 14.91 10.11
N VAL A 372 9.64 13.91 9.81
CA VAL A 372 8.47 13.52 10.63
C VAL A 372 8.69 12.19 11.33
N ARG A 373 9.65 11.36 10.85
CA ARG A 373 9.97 10.04 11.39
C ARG A 373 11.46 9.82 11.52
N GLU A 374 11.87 9.09 12.57
CA GLU A 374 13.24 8.64 12.79
C GLU A 374 13.43 7.20 12.29
N PHE A 375 12.36 6.43 12.23
CA PHE A 375 12.34 5.06 11.73
C PHE A 375 10.98 4.73 11.09
N VAL A 376 10.95 3.64 10.35
CA VAL A 376 9.78 3.08 9.70
C VAL A 376 9.64 1.60 10.07
N CYS A 377 8.39 1.08 10.02
CA CYS A 377 8.10 -0.31 10.34
C CYS A 377 7.33 -0.98 9.21
N CYS A 378 7.66 -2.26 8.98
CA CYS A 378 6.95 -3.15 8.09
C CYS A 378 6.76 -4.50 8.80
N GLU A 379 5.65 -5.17 8.57
CA GLU A 379 5.33 -6.40 9.27
C GLU A 379 4.75 -7.47 8.35
N GLY A 380 4.82 -8.74 8.77
CA GLY A 380 4.29 -9.85 8.01
C GLY A 380 4.14 -11.12 8.84
N GLY A 381 3.74 -12.18 8.15
CA GLY A 381 3.66 -13.49 8.74
C GLY A 381 2.42 -13.73 9.61
N ARG A 382 2.37 -14.93 10.21
CA ARG A 382 1.25 -15.45 10.98
C ARG A 382 1.71 -16.14 12.27
N LEU A 383 0.78 -16.42 13.17
CA LEU A 383 1.06 -17.34 14.28
C LEU A 383 1.06 -18.79 13.79
N PRO A 384 1.81 -19.69 14.44
CA PRO A 384 1.77 -21.11 14.10
C PRO A 384 0.34 -21.65 14.13
N GLY A 385 -0.05 -22.37 13.08
CA GLY A 385 -1.39 -22.95 12.94
C GLY A 385 -2.48 -22.00 12.43
N GLU A 386 -2.23 -20.71 12.21
CA GLU A 386 -3.17 -19.78 11.55
C GLU A 386 -3.21 -20.03 10.03
N THR A 387 -3.72 -21.18 9.61
CA THR A 387 -3.75 -21.56 8.19
C THR A 387 -4.60 -20.62 7.32
N GLN A 388 -5.56 -19.92 7.90
CA GLN A 388 -6.36 -18.88 7.22
C GLN A 388 -5.52 -17.64 6.86
N CYS A 389 -4.32 -17.49 7.40
CA CYS A 389 -3.41 -16.38 7.12
C CYS A 389 -2.33 -16.72 6.09
N ASP A 390 -2.34 -17.91 5.51
CA ASP A 390 -1.43 -18.29 4.42
C ASP A 390 -2.16 -18.44 3.09
N GLU A 391 -1.41 -18.38 2.00
CA GLU A 391 -1.93 -18.58 0.65
C GLU A 391 -1.83 -20.06 0.20
N TYR A 392 -1.20 -20.93 0.97
CA TYR A 392 -1.07 -22.34 0.67
C TYR A 392 -2.41 -23.08 0.85
N HIS A 393 -3.14 -22.76 1.94
CA HIS A 393 -4.48 -23.25 2.21
C HIS A 393 -5.51 -22.33 1.57
N GLN A 394 -6.04 -22.74 0.45
CA GLN A 394 -7.02 -21.96 -0.31
C GLN A 394 -8.45 -22.18 0.21
N PRO A 395 -9.37 -21.23 -0.05
CA PRO A 395 -10.78 -21.39 0.28
C PRO A 395 -11.37 -22.70 -0.25
N GLY A 396 -12.26 -23.33 0.52
CA GLY A 396 -12.88 -24.62 0.16
C GLY A 396 -11.98 -25.84 0.41
N GLY A 397 -10.92 -25.69 1.21
CA GLY A 397 -10.03 -26.80 1.60
C GLY A 397 -9.06 -27.23 0.49
N ARG A 398 -8.87 -26.42 -0.53
CA ARG A 398 -7.86 -26.67 -1.56
C ARG A 398 -6.46 -26.42 -1.01
N ILE A 399 -5.49 -27.08 -1.59
CA ILE A 399 -4.07 -26.89 -1.31
C ILE A 399 -3.41 -26.38 -2.59
N ALA A 400 -2.41 -25.52 -2.48
CA ALA A 400 -1.65 -25.04 -3.63
C ALA A 400 -1.01 -26.22 -4.41
N SER A 401 -1.04 -26.15 -5.73
CA SER A 401 -0.50 -27.15 -6.64
C SER A 401 0.79 -26.65 -7.32
N PRO A 402 1.76 -27.54 -7.64
CA PRO A 402 2.92 -27.16 -8.46
C PRO A 402 2.58 -26.60 -9.83
N ASP A 403 1.38 -26.83 -10.35
CA ASP A 403 0.91 -26.20 -11.60
C ASP A 403 0.52 -24.72 -11.44
N ASP A 404 0.41 -24.24 -10.21
CA ASP A 404 0.19 -22.83 -9.90
C ASP A 404 1.53 -22.09 -9.94
N VAL A 405 1.62 -21.04 -10.76
CA VAL A 405 2.84 -20.23 -10.88
C VAL A 405 3.25 -19.56 -9.55
N TYR A 406 2.32 -19.39 -8.63
CA TYR A 406 2.57 -18.88 -7.28
C TYR A 406 2.87 -19.99 -6.26
N TRP A 407 2.89 -21.26 -6.67
CA TRP A 407 3.15 -22.38 -5.77
C TRP A 407 4.41 -22.23 -4.93
N PRO A 408 5.56 -21.73 -5.44
CA PRO A 408 6.78 -21.61 -4.66
C PRO A 408 6.60 -20.78 -3.37
N LYS A 409 6.00 -19.59 -3.47
CA LYS A 409 5.76 -18.74 -2.29
C LYS A 409 4.67 -19.31 -1.39
N LYS A 410 3.60 -19.89 -1.96
CA LYS A 410 2.55 -20.56 -1.20
C LYS A 410 3.11 -21.75 -0.44
N ARG A 411 3.98 -22.55 -1.07
CA ARG A 411 4.64 -23.69 -0.43
C ARG A 411 5.59 -23.27 0.69
N ALA A 412 6.31 -22.16 0.53
CA ALA A 412 7.16 -21.61 1.59
C ALA A 412 6.35 -21.17 2.81
N GLN A 413 5.16 -20.61 2.61
CA GLN A 413 4.24 -20.18 3.67
C GLN A 413 3.66 -21.36 4.49
N PHE A 414 3.71 -22.58 3.99
CA PHE A 414 3.30 -23.77 4.73
C PHE A 414 4.21 -24.07 5.93
N ASP A 415 5.48 -23.65 5.88
CA ASP A 415 6.42 -23.80 6.99
C ASP A 415 6.13 -22.73 8.06
N ASP A 416 5.69 -23.18 9.24
CA ASP A 416 5.29 -22.30 10.36
C ASP A 416 6.44 -21.40 10.84
N ALA A 417 7.68 -21.88 10.80
CA ALA A 417 8.84 -21.08 11.21
C ALA A 417 9.23 -20.04 10.17
N ALA A 418 9.10 -20.37 8.87
CA ALA A 418 9.38 -19.45 7.78
C ALA A 418 8.35 -18.32 7.72
N HIS A 419 7.07 -18.66 7.91
CA HIS A 419 5.97 -17.69 7.85
C HIS A 419 5.57 -17.16 9.24
N ALA A 420 6.39 -17.38 10.27
CA ALA A 420 6.15 -16.84 11.61
C ALA A 420 6.12 -15.31 11.60
N LYS A 421 5.24 -14.70 12.41
CA LYS A 421 5.14 -13.23 12.52
C LYS A 421 6.50 -12.59 12.69
N ALA A 422 6.74 -11.54 11.92
CA ALA A 422 7.96 -10.77 11.98
C ALA A 422 7.65 -9.29 11.80
N THR A 423 8.50 -8.45 12.37
CA THR A 423 8.39 -6.99 12.25
C THR A 423 9.77 -6.41 12.00
N MET A 424 9.89 -5.65 10.93
CA MET A 424 11.05 -4.85 10.59
C MET A 424 10.93 -3.46 11.22
N LEU A 425 12.02 -2.97 11.81
CA LEU A 425 12.24 -1.57 12.12
C LEU A 425 13.48 -1.12 11.38
N ARG A 426 13.37 -0.05 10.58
CA ARG A 426 14.45 0.51 9.77
C ARG A 426 14.64 1.99 10.07
N THR A 427 15.86 2.36 10.43
CA THR A 427 16.36 3.74 10.49
C THR A 427 17.12 4.07 9.19
N LYS A 428 17.71 5.26 9.07
CA LYS A 428 18.58 5.56 7.91
C LYS A 428 19.80 4.63 7.84
N ASP A 429 20.34 4.28 9.00
CA ASP A 429 21.63 3.61 9.13
C ASP A 429 21.54 2.11 9.38
N TYR A 430 20.44 1.64 9.98
CA TYR A 430 20.29 0.26 10.43
C TYR A 430 18.91 -0.30 10.14
N LYS A 431 18.85 -1.62 9.89
CA LYS A 431 17.60 -2.38 9.81
C LYS A 431 17.65 -3.53 10.81
N TYR A 432 16.62 -3.65 11.64
CA TYR A 432 16.42 -4.76 12.56
C TYR A 432 15.09 -5.46 12.24
N ILE A 433 15.12 -6.79 12.16
CA ILE A 433 13.92 -7.61 11.94
C ILE A 433 13.79 -8.56 13.11
N SER A 434 12.71 -8.41 13.86
CA SER A 434 12.34 -9.33 14.95
C SER A 434 11.41 -10.42 14.42
N ARG A 435 11.71 -11.68 14.75
CA ARG A 435 10.91 -12.85 14.36
C ARG A 435 10.48 -13.63 15.59
N ILE A 436 9.20 -14.03 15.67
CA ILE A 436 8.72 -14.84 16.81
C ILE A 436 9.24 -16.29 16.76
N GLN A 437 9.67 -16.75 15.58
CA GLN A 437 10.37 -18.01 15.36
C GLN A 437 11.48 -17.79 14.34
N GLY A 438 12.57 -18.53 14.49
CA GLY A 438 13.77 -18.32 13.67
C GLY A 438 14.71 -17.30 14.28
N GLU A 439 15.66 -16.86 13.47
CA GLU A 439 16.68 -15.90 13.89
C GLU A 439 16.26 -14.47 13.54
N ASP A 440 16.48 -13.53 14.45
CA ASP A 440 16.38 -12.09 14.17
C ASP A 440 17.46 -11.67 13.17
N GLU A 441 17.23 -10.53 12.51
CA GLU A 441 18.20 -10.00 11.54
C GLU A 441 18.61 -8.57 11.91
N LEU A 442 19.88 -8.24 11.70
CA LEU A 442 20.43 -6.90 11.88
C LEU A 442 21.37 -6.55 10.74
N TYR A 443 21.11 -5.45 10.06
CA TYR A 443 21.93 -4.94 8.95
C TYR A 443 22.43 -3.54 9.26
N ASP A 444 23.71 -3.29 8.93
CA ASP A 444 24.35 -1.96 8.94
C ASP A 444 24.36 -1.41 7.52
N LEU A 445 23.41 -0.56 7.21
CA LEU A 445 23.15 -0.06 5.85
C LEU A 445 24.23 0.92 5.36
N ASN A 446 25.08 1.44 6.28
CA ASN A 446 26.19 2.31 5.90
C ASN A 446 27.30 1.54 5.18
N CYS A 447 27.52 0.28 5.56
CA CYS A 447 28.53 -0.57 4.95
C CYS A 447 27.96 -1.70 4.07
N ASP A 448 26.70 -2.06 4.26
CA ASP A 448 25.97 -3.09 3.52
C ASP A 448 24.57 -2.58 3.10
N PRO A 449 24.48 -1.65 2.14
CA PRO A 449 23.21 -1.10 1.68
C PRO A 449 22.32 -2.11 0.96
N HIS A 450 22.86 -3.28 0.64
CA HIS A 450 22.16 -4.39 -0.01
C HIS A 450 21.76 -5.50 0.96
N GLU A 451 21.94 -5.29 2.28
CA GLU A 451 21.46 -6.23 3.31
C GLU A 451 21.92 -7.68 3.08
N THR A 452 23.17 -7.85 2.65
CA THR A 452 23.70 -9.16 2.27
C THR A 452 24.15 -9.98 3.48
N THR A 453 24.54 -9.32 4.57
CA THR A 453 25.13 -10.01 5.74
C THR A 453 24.36 -9.70 7.03
N ASN A 454 23.71 -10.71 7.58
CA ASN A 454 23.08 -10.61 8.89
C ASN A 454 24.13 -10.51 10.00
N ARG A 455 24.14 -9.37 10.71
CA ARG A 455 25.10 -9.05 11.79
C ARG A 455 24.46 -9.15 13.18
N ILE A 456 23.41 -9.95 13.35
CA ILE A 456 22.67 -10.04 14.63
C ILE A 456 23.54 -10.50 15.81
N HIS A 457 24.61 -11.25 15.55
CA HIS A 457 25.54 -11.74 16.55
C HIS A 457 26.82 -10.92 16.68
N ASP A 458 26.94 -9.80 15.94
CA ASP A 458 28.12 -8.95 16.02
C ASP A 458 28.16 -8.18 17.34
N PRO A 459 29.18 -8.42 18.21
CA PRO A 459 29.30 -7.71 19.47
C PRO A 459 29.46 -6.20 19.32
N ALA A 460 30.00 -5.73 18.18
CA ALA A 460 30.17 -4.30 17.92
C ALA A 460 28.83 -3.57 17.73
N LEU A 461 27.77 -4.30 17.35
CA LEU A 461 26.42 -3.76 17.14
C LEU A 461 25.47 -4.04 18.32
N ALA A 462 25.95 -4.56 19.43
CA ALA A 462 25.08 -4.94 20.56
C ALA A 462 24.28 -3.76 21.15
N SER A 463 24.85 -2.56 21.22
CA SER A 463 24.16 -1.35 21.66
C SER A 463 23.10 -0.89 20.66
N VAL A 464 23.40 -0.92 19.37
CA VAL A 464 22.46 -0.60 18.27
C VAL A 464 21.28 -1.56 18.29
N LYS A 465 21.56 -2.88 18.40
CA LYS A 465 20.52 -3.90 18.53
C LYS A 465 19.56 -3.59 19.69
N THR A 466 20.11 -3.29 20.88
CA THR A 466 19.33 -2.98 22.07
C THR A 466 18.42 -1.77 21.87
N GLU A 467 18.94 -0.71 21.25
CA GLU A 467 18.19 0.51 20.94
C GLU A 467 17.04 0.23 19.96
N LEU A 468 17.30 -0.51 18.86
CA LEU A 468 16.29 -0.84 17.86
C LEU A 468 15.20 -1.74 18.45
N GLN A 469 15.56 -2.72 19.28
CA GLN A 469 14.60 -3.56 20.01
C GLN A 469 13.72 -2.73 20.96
N TYR A 470 14.30 -1.77 21.68
CA TYR A 470 13.55 -0.88 22.55
C TYR A 470 12.58 0.02 21.76
N ASN A 471 13.02 0.55 20.64
CA ASN A 471 12.18 1.36 19.76
C ASN A 471 11.03 0.54 19.16
N LEU A 472 11.31 -0.69 18.73
CA LEU A 472 10.29 -1.61 18.23
C LEU A 472 9.25 -1.96 19.31
N MET A 473 9.68 -2.25 20.53
CA MET A 473 8.77 -2.49 21.65
C MET A 473 7.86 -1.29 21.92
N LYS A 474 8.41 -0.07 21.94
CA LYS A 474 7.62 1.15 22.10
C LYS A 474 6.65 1.39 20.95
N TRP A 475 7.08 1.10 19.73
CA TRP A 475 6.21 1.21 18.56
C TRP A 475 5.03 0.24 18.68
N LEU A 476 5.27 -1.04 19.00
CA LEU A 476 4.21 -2.02 19.21
C LEU A 476 3.23 -1.60 20.31
N GLN A 477 3.71 -1.07 21.44
CA GLN A 477 2.84 -0.57 22.51
C GLN A 477 1.96 0.60 22.07
N LYS A 478 2.48 1.49 21.21
CA LYS A 478 1.74 2.67 20.72
C LYS A 478 0.72 2.32 19.65
N THR A 479 0.92 1.23 18.93
CA THR A 479 0.14 0.89 17.74
C THR A 479 -0.68 -0.40 17.93
N ALA A 480 -0.67 -0.97 19.13
CA ALA A 480 -1.34 -2.25 19.44
C ALA A 480 -2.85 -2.24 19.16
N ASP A 481 -3.48 -1.10 19.36
CA ASP A 481 -4.91 -0.90 19.14
C ASP A 481 -5.24 0.57 18.86
N ILE A 482 -6.50 0.82 18.51
CA ILE A 482 -7.12 2.15 18.51
C ILE A 482 -8.41 2.10 19.35
N VAL A 483 -8.67 3.17 20.10
CA VAL A 483 -9.89 3.30 20.89
C VAL A 483 -10.92 4.13 20.11
N PRO A 484 -12.19 3.65 19.97
CA PRO A 484 -13.25 4.44 19.35
C PRO A 484 -13.41 5.80 20.04
N ARG A 485 -13.64 6.86 19.24
CA ARG A 485 -13.83 8.23 19.75
C ARG A 485 -15.22 8.44 20.35
N GLU A 486 -16.18 7.58 20.00
CA GLU A 486 -17.54 7.63 20.51
C GLU A 486 -17.66 6.82 21.80
N TYR A 487 -18.45 7.34 22.73
CA TYR A 487 -18.70 6.66 23.99
C TYR A 487 -19.90 5.72 23.87
N ASP A 488 -19.70 4.47 24.26
CA ASP A 488 -20.79 3.50 24.32
C ASP A 488 -21.77 3.84 25.46
N GLN A 489 -23.05 3.74 25.16
CA GLN A 489 -24.10 3.86 26.14
C GLN A 489 -24.28 2.53 26.88
N ARG A 490 -24.05 2.53 28.19
CA ARG A 490 -24.19 1.31 29.03
C ARG A 490 -25.63 0.87 29.22
N MET A 491 -26.59 1.78 29.02
CA MET A 491 -28.01 1.56 29.31
C MET A 491 -28.88 1.95 28.16
N THR A 492 -29.88 1.15 27.87
CA THR A 492 -30.95 1.52 26.97
C THR A 492 -31.82 2.64 27.60
N PRO A 493 -32.57 3.42 26.79
CA PRO A 493 -33.52 4.42 27.33
C PRO A 493 -34.49 3.84 28.38
N ASP A 494 -34.94 2.58 28.20
CA ASP A 494 -35.83 1.93 29.16
C ASP A 494 -35.15 1.57 30.48
N MET A 495 -33.86 1.17 30.42
CA MET A 495 -33.05 0.95 31.65
C MET A 495 -32.85 2.29 32.39
N LEU A 496 -32.56 3.38 31.67
CA LEU A 496 -32.43 4.72 32.23
C LEU A 496 -33.75 5.15 32.86
N TRP A 497 -34.90 4.89 32.21
CA TRP A 497 -36.21 5.14 32.79
C TRP A 497 -36.41 4.36 34.09
N GLY A 498 -36.03 3.10 34.15
CA GLY A 498 -36.08 2.29 35.38
C GLY A 498 -35.41 2.96 36.58
N ILE A 499 -34.33 3.73 36.36
CA ILE A 499 -33.59 4.46 37.38
C ILE A 499 -34.27 5.80 37.71
N VAL A 500 -34.66 6.58 36.70
CA VAL A 500 -35.18 7.95 36.85
C VAL A 500 -36.64 7.99 37.33
N ARG A 501 -37.40 6.93 37.05
CA ARG A 501 -38.86 6.88 37.31
C ARG A 501 -39.28 7.28 38.75
N THR A 502 -38.46 6.89 39.74
CA THR A 502 -38.74 7.23 41.15
C THR A 502 -38.60 8.72 41.48
N SER A 503 -37.90 9.43 40.62
CA SER A 503 -37.73 10.89 40.73
C SER A 503 -38.65 11.66 39.81
N CYS A 504 -39.39 11.01 38.94
CA CYS A 504 -40.32 11.62 38.01
C CYS A 504 -41.63 12.01 38.72
N PRO A 505 -42.09 13.27 38.63
CA PRO A 505 -43.41 13.68 39.14
C PRO A 505 -44.53 12.96 38.37
N ALA A 506 -45.62 12.63 39.09
CA ALA A 506 -46.79 12.00 38.50
C ALA A 506 -47.37 12.83 37.35
N GLY A 507 -47.67 12.19 36.24
CA GLY A 507 -48.21 12.81 35.02
C GLY A 507 -47.18 13.25 34.00
N TYR A 508 -45.86 13.09 34.28
CA TYR A 508 -44.79 13.44 33.35
C TYR A 508 -44.00 12.23 32.83
N GLU A 509 -44.44 11.02 33.16
CA GLU A 509 -43.73 9.79 32.90
C GLU A 509 -43.45 9.57 31.39
N GLU A 510 -44.48 9.81 30.58
CA GLU A 510 -44.37 9.64 29.12
C GLU A 510 -43.46 10.71 28.47
N ASP A 511 -43.49 11.95 28.97
CA ASP A 511 -42.59 12.98 28.46
C ASP A 511 -41.14 12.71 28.81
N VAL A 512 -40.84 12.26 30.04
CA VAL A 512 -39.48 11.88 30.46
C VAL A 512 -38.97 10.67 29.67
N LYS A 513 -39.80 9.64 29.47
CA LYS A 513 -39.44 8.47 28.62
C LYS A 513 -39.11 8.92 27.21
N LYS A 514 -39.96 9.74 26.59
CA LYS A 514 -39.76 10.26 25.26
C LYS A 514 -38.41 10.98 25.13
N LYS A 515 -38.07 11.81 26.10
CA LYS A 515 -36.80 12.56 26.13
C LYS A 515 -35.59 11.64 26.30
N LEU A 516 -35.69 10.57 27.09
CA LEU A 516 -34.67 9.56 27.22
C LEU A 516 -34.45 8.82 25.86
N HIS A 517 -35.53 8.45 25.18
CA HIS A 517 -35.46 7.85 23.82
C HIS A 517 -34.92 8.83 22.76
N GLN A 518 -34.98 10.13 23.02
CA GLN A 518 -34.36 11.18 22.21
C GLN A 518 -32.90 11.47 22.57
N GLY A 519 -32.29 10.67 23.46
CA GLY A 519 -30.88 10.80 23.84
C GLY A 519 -30.59 11.66 25.06
N MET A 520 -31.60 11.99 25.88
CA MET A 520 -31.37 12.72 27.13
C MET A 520 -30.51 11.89 28.08
N SER A 521 -29.42 12.47 28.60
CA SER A 521 -28.57 11.82 29.58
C SER A 521 -29.28 11.62 30.93
N ILE A 522 -28.81 10.64 31.72
CA ILE A 522 -29.37 10.34 33.04
C ILE A 522 -29.31 11.58 33.98
N GLY A 523 -28.20 12.33 33.97
CA GLY A 523 -28.03 13.54 34.76
C GLY A 523 -29.01 14.63 34.34
N ALA A 524 -29.19 14.83 33.04
CA ALA A 524 -30.17 15.77 32.50
C ALA A 524 -31.61 15.37 32.84
N ALA A 525 -31.92 14.06 32.83
CA ALA A 525 -33.23 13.56 33.18
C ALA A 525 -33.56 13.78 34.67
N PHE A 526 -32.62 13.60 35.59
CA PHE A 526 -32.80 13.92 37.00
C PHE A 526 -33.01 15.44 37.20
N ALA A 527 -32.20 16.29 36.55
CA ALA A 527 -32.34 17.73 36.61
C ALA A 527 -33.72 18.18 36.04
N TYR A 528 -34.16 17.59 34.95
CA TYR A 528 -35.47 17.85 34.36
C TYR A 528 -36.61 17.44 35.31
N CYS A 529 -36.56 16.23 35.89
CA CYS A 529 -37.55 15.80 36.90
C CYS A 529 -37.58 16.74 38.12
N ALA A 530 -36.42 17.24 38.56
CA ALA A 530 -36.36 18.22 39.66
C ALA A 530 -37.03 19.54 39.27
N SER A 531 -36.79 20.06 38.05
CA SER A 531 -37.43 21.32 37.59
C SER A 531 -38.94 21.21 37.50
N LEU A 532 -39.49 20.05 37.14
CA LEU A 532 -40.93 19.80 37.08
C LEU A 532 -41.61 19.82 38.46
N ARG A 533 -40.86 19.57 39.55
CA ARG A 533 -41.37 19.65 40.94
C ARG A 533 -41.53 21.11 41.42
N HIS A 534 -40.74 22.02 40.85
CA HIS A 534 -40.76 23.44 41.23
C HIS A 534 -41.70 24.28 40.34
N ALA A 535 -42.28 23.65 39.29
CA ALA A 535 -43.23 24.32 38.38
C ALA A 535 -44.70 24.20 38.84
N LYS A 536 -44.95 23.59 39.99
CA LYS A 536 -46.23 23.58 40.73
C LYS A 536 -46.08 24.40 41.99
#